data_0732e9bf0a0d4190719a8152d73e9dea
#
_entry.id   0732e9bf0a0d4190719a8152d73e9dea
#
_cell.length_a   1.000
_cell.length_b   1.000
_cell.length_c   1.000
_cell.angle_alpha   90.00
_cell.angle_beta   90.00
_cell.angle_gamma   90.00
#
_symmetry.space_group_name_H-M   'P 1'
#
loop_
_entity.id
_entity.type
_entity.pdbx_description
1 polymer ?
#
loop_
_entity_poly.entity_id
_entity_poly.type
_entity_poly.pdbx_seq_one_letter_code
_entity_poly.pdbx_strand_id
1 'polypeptide(L)'
;MASAPSCQRLAIGQPTHVGLIANMQAQKVQLPGGRWHFQHGPMDIIIGAEGDTLVLKDAHAQAWERFKGILQELVLELPVLRRPVQDTCPLHGPIAQRMWLACQPYQNSLQGGFITPMAAVAGSVAQELLQFYQAEGVHRAWINNGGDIAIHLATDASVRVGWYSNLERFNGEQLQNGISLDGQWEIRSDSPVRGVATSGWRGRSFSLGIADSVTVLANTAAQADAAATVIANAVNINDARIVRRPACEVKDDSDLGTTLVTVDVPPLPSELIQRAVSRGLACALTLRAKGLISSAALVCQNLCMTTDAVLQPILDNSLTVAACGTEYA
;
A
#
# COMPACT_ATOMS: atom_id res chain seq x y z
N MET A 1 27.16 7.83 -30.99
CA MET A 1 27.39 8.11 -29.57
C MET A 1 26.38 9.20 -29.18
N ALA A 2 25.22 8.81 -28.68
CA ALA A 2 24.19 9.74 -28.20
C ALA A 2 24.41 9.93 -26.70
N SER A 3 24.67 11.16 -26.29
CA SER A 3 24.86 11.58 -24.91
C SER A 3 23.56 11.36 -24.11
N ALA A 4 23.66 10.71 -22.96
CA ALA A 4 22.58 10.58 -22.00
C ALA A 4 22.09 11.97 -21.57
N PRO A 5 20.74 12.19 -21.44
CA PRO A 5 20.24 13.45 -20.92
C PRO A 5 20.60 13.57 -19.44
N SER A 6 21.39 14.60 -19.12
CA SER A 6 21.73 14.98 -17.76
C SER A 6 20.49 15.60 -17.09
N CYS A 7 20.01 15.01 -15.99
CA CYS A 7 19.13 15.70 -15.05
C CYS A 7 19.86 16.97 -14.55
N GLN A 8 19.47 18.13 -15.09
CA GLN A 8 20.05 19.41 -14.68
C GLN A 8 19.70 19.67 -13.22
N ARG A 9 20.73 19.94 -12.40
CA ARG A 9 20.57 20.49 -11.06
C ARG A 9 19.89 21.84 -11.16
N LEU A 10 18.68 21.95 -10.66
CA LEU A 10 18.00 23.22 -10.50
C LEU A 10 18.74 24.12 -9.51
N ALA A 11 18.85 25.39 -9.88
CA ALA A 11 19.56 26.44 -9.19
C ALA A 11 19.01 26.68 -7.76
N ILE A 12 19.91 26.99 -6.85
CA ILE A 12 19.65 27.41 -5.47
C ILE A 12 18.74 28.65 -5.48
N GLY A 13 17.50 28.51 -4.97
CA GLY A 13 16.62 29.67 -4.77
C GLY A 13 15.12 29.48 -4.74
N GLN A 14 14.59 28.30 -5.11
CA GLN A 14 13.16 28.01 -4.92
C GLN A 14 12.96 27.04 -3.76
N PRO A 15 11.92 27.21 -2.91
CA PRO A 15 11.61 26.21 -1.88
C PRO A 15 11.35 24.88 -2.60
N THR A 16 12.15 23.88 -2.26
CA THR A 16 11.99 22.53 -2.78
C THR A 16 10.58 22.05 -2.42
N HIS A 17 9.94 21.25 -3.27
CA HIS A 17 8.63 20.63 -3.01
C HIS A 17 8.53 20.02 -1.60
N VAL A 18 9.63 19.52 -1.07
CA VAL A 18 9.80 19.01 0.30
C VAL A 18 9.53 20.08 1.35
N GLY A 19 9.99 21.33 1.14
CA GLY A 19 9.74 22.44 2.06
C GLY A 19 8.28 22.91 2.06
N LEU A 20 7.58 22.80 0.94
CA LEU A 20 6.15 23.12 0.84
C LEU A 20 5.30 22.05 1.53
N ILE A 21 5.61 20.77 1.38
CA ILE A 21 4.91 19.66 2.03
C ILE A 21 5.05 19.71 3.55
N ALA A 22 6.23 20.04 4.08
CA ALA A 22 6.50 20.12 5.51
C ALA A 22 5.75 21.28 6.21
N ASN A 23 5.28 22.29 5.46
CA ASN A 23 4.52 23.43 5.99
C ASN A 23 2.99 23.23 5.94
N MET A 24 2.49 22.12 5.41
CA MET A 24 1.06 21.81 5.43
C MET A 24 0.65 21.43 6.86
N GLN A 25 -0.46 21.98 7.35
CA GLN A 25 -1.01 21.60 8.65
C GLN A 25 -1.79 20.29 8.54
N ALA A 26 -1.63 19.43 9.54
CA ALA A 26 -2.46 18.24 9.67
C ALA A 26 -3.93 18.60 9.88
N GLN A 27 -4.83 17.89 9.23
CA GLN A 27 -6.28 18.08 9.32
C GLN A 27 -6.95 16.80 9.78
N LYS A 28 -8.07 16.91 10.50
CA LYS A 28 -8.92 15.78 10.86
C LYS A 28 -10.39 16.15 10.71
N VAL A 29 -11.15 15.18 10.21
CA VAL A 29 -12.61 15.27 10.04
C VAL A 29 -13.26 13.99 10.53
N GLN A 30 -14.37 14.10 11.22
CA GLN A 30 -15.18 12.94 11.58
C GLN A 30 -16.11 12.60 10.42
N LEU A 31 -16.08 11.35 9.98
CA LEU A 31 -16.92 10.83 8.91
C LEU A 31 -18.17 10.13 9.47
N PRO A 32 -19.20 9.88 8.62
CA PRO A 32 -20.34 9.06 8.99
C PRO A 32 -19.92 7.68 9.52
N GLY A 33 -20.69 7.14 10.45
CA GLY A 33 -20.41 5.84 11.08
C GLY A 33 -19.27 5.86 12.11
N GLY A 34 -18.93 7.03 12.67
CA GLY A 34 -17.91 7.15 13.73
C GLY A 34 -16.47 7.05 13.25
N ARG A 35 -16.24 6.98 11.94
CA ARG A 35 -14.89 6.96 11.35
C ARG A 35 -14.22 8.32 11.45
N TRP A 36 -12.89 8.34 11.38
CA TRP A 36 -12.09 9.56 11.29
C TRP A 36 -11.29 9.57 10.00
N HIS A 37 -11.16 10.76 9.41
CA HIS A 37 -10.24 11.05 8.32
C HIS A 37 -9.14 11.98 8.82
N PHE A 38 -7.87 11.55 8.68
CA PHE A 38 -6.69 12.34 8.99
C PHE A 38 -5.91 12.58 7.71
N GLN A 39 -5.58 13.84 7.43
CA GLN A 39 -4.81 14.22 6.25
C GLN A 39 -3.62 15.11 6.66
N HIS A 40 -2.43 14.78 6.10
CA HIS A 40 -1.22 15.60 6.27
C HIS A 40 -0.26 15.36 5.10
N GLY A 41 -0.15 16.31 4.18
CA GLY A 41 0.61 16.15 2.94
C GLY A 41 0.11 14.95 2.12
N PRO A 42 0.98 13.98 1.79
CA PRO A 42 0.61 12.79 1.02
C PRO A 42 -0.11 11.71 1.85
N MET A 43 -0.15 11.84 3.18
CA MET A 43 -0.83 10.89 4.06
C MET A 43 -2.33 11.19 4.08
N ASP A 44 -3.13 10.19 3.72
CA ASP A 44 -4.58 10.23 3.61
C ASP A 44 -5.15 8.98 4.30
N ILE A 45 -5.63 9.16 5.53
CA ILE A 45 -5.87 8.07 6.46
C ILE A 45 -7.32 8.02 6.91
N ILE A 46 -7.96 6.89 6.70
CA ILE A 46 -9.27 6.58 7.26
C ILE A 46 -9.11 5.62 8.44
N ILE A 47 -9.71 5.98 9.58
CA ILE A 47 -9.68 5.21 10.81
C ILE A 47 -11.09 4.76 11.13
N GLY A 48 -11.28 3.44 11.31
CA GLY A 48 -12.48 2.86 11.89
C GLY A 48 -12.13 2.05 13.13
N ALA A 49 -12.95 2.14 14.16
CA ALA A 49 -12.77 1.40 15.39
C ALA A 49 -14.09 1.12 16.09
N GLU A 50 -14.17 -0.03 16.77
CA GLU A 50 -15.34 -0.47 17.53
C GLU A 50 -14.89 -0.94 18.92
N GLY A 51 -15.64 -0.54 19.97
CA GLY A 51 -15.30 -0.88 21.34
C GLY A 51 -15.92 0.12 22.33
N ASP A 52 -15.35 0.18 23.54
CA ASP A 52 -15.77 1.12 24.57
C ASP A 52 -15.58 2.57 24.12
N THR A 53 -16.63 3.37 24.27
CA THR A 53 -16.66 4.75 23.77
C THR A 53 -15.59 5.64 24.42
N LEU A 54 -15.29 5.45 25.70
CA LEU A 54 -14.29 6.26 26.40
C LEU A 54 -12.87 5.86 25.97
N VAL A 55 -12.62 4.55 25.83
CA VAL A 55 -11.34 4.02 25.33
C VAL A 55 -11.09 4.49 23.91
N LEU A 56 -12.10 4.41 23.03
CA LEU A 56 -11.99 4.88 21.65
C LEU A 56 -11.74 6.38 21.55
N LYS A 57 -12.39 7.19 22.41
CA LYS A 57 -12.16 8.63 22.43
C LYS A 57 -10.71 8.97 22.79
N ASP A 58 -10.14 8.27 23.76
CA ASP A 58 -8.75 8.46 24.16
C ASP A 58 -7.78 7.96 23.06
N ALA A 59 -8.03 6.80 22.48
CA ALA A 59 -7.26 6.26 21.37
C ALA A 59 -7.22 7.23 20.17
N HIS A 60 -8.37 7.78 19.78
CA HIS A 60 -8.43 8.80 18.72
C HIS A 60 -7.64 10.06 19.05
N ALA A 61 -7.67 10.50 20.30
CA ALA A 61 -6.93 11.69 20.72
C ALA A 61 -5.42 11.45 20.65
N GLN A 62 -4.93 10.32 21.16
CA GLN A 62 -3.52 9.94 21.13
C GLN A 62 -3.02 9.71 19.68
N ALA A 63 -3.79 9.00 18.85
CA ALA A 63 -3.48 8.76 17.44
C ALA A 63 -3.37 10.10 16.68
N TRP A 64 -4.26 11.07 16.97
CA TRP A 64 -4.19 12.39 16.38
C TRP A 64 -2.93 13.15 16.80
N GLU A 65 -2.58 13.14 18.07
CA GLU A 65 -1.36 13.81 18.56
C GLU A 65 -0.11 13.22 17.90
N ARG A 66 -0.04 11.89 17.77
CA ARG A 66 1.07 11.22 17.06
C ARG A 66 1.10 11.55 15.57
N PHE A 67 -0.07 11.58 14.92
CA PHE A 67 -0.18 11.82 13.48
C PHE A 67 0.42 13.13 13.02
N LYS A 68 0.23 14.20 13.80
CA LYS A 68 0.74 15.55 13.48
C LYS A 68 2.25 15.59 13.27
N GLY A 69 3.01 14.75 13.97
CA GLY A 69 4.48 14.72 13.90
C GLY A 69 5.06 13.76 12.86
N ILE A 70 4.29 12.81 12.33
CA ILE A 70 4.81 11.73 11.49
C ILE A 70 5.46 12.27 10.20
N LEU A 71 4.80 13.20 9.52
CA LEU A 71 5.33 13.71 8.25
C LEU A 71 6.69 14.37 8.44
N GLN A 72 6.84 15.21 9.47
CA GLN A 72 8.08 15.89 9.75
C GLN A 72 9.21 14.90 10.12
N GLU A 73 8.89 13.86 10.92
CA GLU A 73 9.82 12.79 11.28
C GLU A 73 10.37 12.09 10.02
N LEU A 74 9.48 11.68 9.11
CA LEU A 74 9.88 11.01 7.87
C LEU A 74 10.65 11.92 6.92
N VAL A 75 10.29 13.20 6.83
CA VAL A 75 10.99 14.18 5.97
C VAL A 75 12.42 14.40 6.42
N LEU A 76 12.72 14.36 7.72
CA LEU A 76 14.09 14.50 8.23
C LEU A 76 15.00 13.35 7.75
N GLU A 77 14.48 12.15 7.56
CA GLU A 77 15.25 10.99 7.10
C GLU A 77 15.03 10.66 5.60
N LEU A 78 14.25 11.46 4.89
CA LEU A 78 13.85 11.21 3.50
C LEU A 78 15.02 10.92 2.55
N PRO A 79 16.18 11.65 2.62
CA PRO A 79 17.33 11.34 1.76
C PRO A 79 17.89 9.93 1.94
N VAL A 80 17.73 9.34 3.12
CA VAL A 80 18.15 7.97 3.44
C VAL A 80 17.06 6.98 3.08
N LEU A 81 15.79 7.29 3.37
CA LEU A 81 14.62 6.48 3.02
C LEU A 81 14.50 6.22 1.50
N ARG A 82 15.03 7.12 0.68
CA ARG A 82 15.06 7.02 -0.79
C ARG A 82 16.25 6.23 -1.33
N ARG A 83 17.12 5.70 -0.48
CA ARG A 83 18.25 4.84 -0.90
C ARG A 83 17.85 3.38 -0.87
N PRO A 84 18.46 2.53 -1.70
CA PRO A 84 18.29 1.10 -1.63
C PRO A 84 18.58 0.56 -0.23
N VAL A 85 17.80 -0.41 0.21
CA VAL A 85 18.02 -1.13 1.48
C VAL A 85 19.39 -1.80 1.44
N GLN A 86 20.15 -1.69 2.54
CA GLN A 86 21.47 -2.28 2.75
C GLN A 86 21.43 -3.27 3.93
N ASP A 87 22.56 -3.92 4.20
CA ASP A 87 22.65 -4.92 5.29
C ASP A 87 22.42 -4.34 6.69
N THR A 88 22.79 -3.07 6.89
CA THR A 88 22.66 -2.37 8.18
C THR A 88 21.66 -1.22 8.05
N CYS A 89 20.75 -1.12 9.01
CA CYS A 89 19.78 -0.02 9.06
C CYS A 89 20.44 1.29 9.48
N PRO A 90 20.45 2.31 8.63
CA PRO A 90 21.03 3.62 8.97
C PRO A 90 20.00 4.61 9.54
N LEU A 91 18.74 4.17 9.74
CA LEU A 91 17.60 5.01 10.11
C LEU A 91 17.37 5.01 11.63
N HIS A 92 16.84 6.09 12.18
CA HIS A 92 16.68 6.31 13.62
C HIS A 92 15.21 6.36 14.05
N GLY A 93 14.33 6.98 13.24
CA GLY A 93 12.91 7.09 13.55
C GLY A 93 12.21 5.73 13.57
N PRO A 94 11.28 5.50 14.50
CA PRO A 94 10.61 4.18 14.63
C PRO A 94 9.85 3.76 13.38
N ILE A 95 9.21 4.71 12.68
CA ILE A 95 8.53 4.42 11.41
C ILE A 95 9.56 4.10 10.32
N ALA A 96 10.62 4.91 10.22
CA ALA A 96 11.68 4.73 9.22
C ALA A 96 12.39 3.37 9.38
N GLN A 97 12.69 2.95 10.62
CA GLN A 97 13.23 1.63 10.92
C GLN A 97 12.26 0.51 10.54
N ARG A 98 10.96 0.65 10.81
CA ARG A 98 9.91 -0.30 10.41
C ARG A 98 9.83 -0.45 8.90
N MET A 99 9.90 0.66 8.15
CA MET A 99 9.96 0.68 6.69
C MET A 99 11.17 -0.11 6.18
N TRP A 100 12.34 0.14 6.76
CA TRP A 100 13.57 -0.56 6.39
C TRP A 100 13.45 -2.06 6.66
N LEU A 101 13.02 -2.45 7.88
CA LEU A 101 12.85 -3.85 8.27
C LEU A 101 11.86 -4.61 7.37
N ALA A 102 10.78 -3.96 6.94
CA ALA A 102 9.80 -4.55 6.03
C ALA A 102 10.38 -4.80 4.64
N CYS A 103 11.31 -3.96 4.17
CA CYS A 103 11.94 -4.07 2.85
C CYS A 103 13.20 -4.95 2.83
N GLN A 104 13.87 -5.13 3.97
CA GLN A 104 15.13 -5.86 4.09
C GLN A 104 15.10 -7.29 3.53
N PRO A 105 14.04 -8.12 3.71
CA PRO A 105 13.97 -9.47 3.14
C PRO A 105 14.05 -9.52 1.61
N TYR A 106 13.83 -8.39 0.93
CA TYR A 106 13.79 -8.29 -0.53
C TYR A 106 15.06 -7.73 -1.15
N GLN A 107 16.04 -7.33 -0.35
CA GLN A 107 17.30 -6.69 -0.78
C GLN A 107 18.00 -7.44 -1.93
N ASN A 108 18.02 -8.78 -1.90
CA ASN A 108 18.68 -9.64 -2.88
C ASN A 108 17.69 -10.46 -3.73
N SER A 109 16.39 -10.24 -3.59
CA SER A 109 15.35 -11.10 -4.16
C SER A 109 14.83 -10.62 -5.51
N LEU A 110 15.12 -9.39 -5.89
CA LEU A 110 14.63 -8.76 -7.13
C LEU A 110 15.68 -8.86 -8.23
N GLN A 111 15.25 -9.19 -9.44
CA GLN A 111 16.06 -8.98 -10.63
C GLN A 111 16.37 -7.48 -10.73
N GLY A 112 17.63 -7.10 -10.37
CA GLY A 112 18.04 -5.71 -10.27
C GLY A 112 18.25 -5.19 -8.85
N GLY A 113 17.91 -5.95 -7.79
CA GLY A 113 18.32 -5.68 -6.39
C GLY A 113 17.87 -4.34 -5.77
N PHE A 114 16.84 -3.68 -6.34
CA PHE A 114 16.50 -2.32 -5.94
C PHE A 114 15.14 -2.29 -5.24
N ILE A 115 15.16 -2.09 -3.92
CA ILE A 115 13.99 -1.69 -3.12
C ILE A 115 14.44 -0.63 -2.12
N THR A 116 13.67 0.43 -1.97
CA THR A 116 13.87 1.45 -0.94
C THR A 116 12.90 1.26 0.20
N PRO A 117 13.19 1.73 1.42
CA PRO A 117 12.23 1.74 2.52
C PRO A 117 10.90 2.43 2.18
N MET A 118 10.88 3.32 1.19
CA MET A 118 9.65 4.00 0.72
C MET A 118 8.58 3.03 0.24
N ALA A 119 8.95 1.82 -0.20
CA ALA A 119 8.01 0.76 -0.59
C ALA A 119 7.17 0.18 0.57
N ALA A 120 7.39 0.64 1.80
CA ALA A 120 6.61 0.24 2.99
C ALA A 120 6.11 1.44 3.79
N VAL A 121 6.06 2.65 3.20
CA VAL A 121 5.76 3.88 3.95
C VAL A 121 4.31 3.92 4.41
N ALA A 122 3.36 3.60 3.54
CA ALA A 122 1.95 3.73 3.85
C ALA A 122 1.51 2.70 4.90
N GLY A 123 1.92 1.44 4.75
CA GLY A 123 1.69 0.39 5.73
C GLY A 123 2.38 0.66 7.07
N SER A 124 3.60 1.22 7.07
CA SER A 124 4.32 1.56 8.30
C SER A 124 3.66 2.68 9.09
N VAL A 125 3.12 3.69 8.41
CA VAL A 125 2.36 4.77 9.03
C VAL A 125 1.02 4.27 9.59
N ALA A 126 0.30 3.44 8.82
CA ALA A 126 -0.93 2.81 9.29
C ALA A 126 -0.69 1.98 10.56
N GLN A 127 0.38 1.18 10.57
CA GLN A 127 0.78 0.37 11.71
C GLN A 127 1.18 1.22 12.94
N GLU A 128 1.83 2.37 12.73
CA GLU A 128 2.17 3.29 13.80
C GLU A 128 0.94 3.83 14.51
N LEU A 129 -0.08 4.20 13.77
CA LEU A 129 -1.31 4.73 14.37
C LEU A 129 -2.15 3.63 15.02
N LEU A 130 -2.07 2.40 14.53
CA LEU A 130 -2.83 1.28 15.08
C LEU A 130 -2.50 0.97 16.53
N GLN A 131 -1.26 1.24 17.00
CA GLN A 131 -0.84 0.95 18.37
C GLN A 131 -1.75 1.58 19.45
N PHE A 132 -2.34 2.73 19.17
CA PHE A 132 -3.25 3.42 20.10
C PHE A 132 -4.61 2.71 20.24
N TYR A 133 -4.93 1.79 19.33
CA TYR A 133 -6.17 1.01 19.32
C TYR A 133 -5.97 -0.42 19.81
N GLN A 134 -4.77 -0.78 20.29
CA GLN A 134 -4.44 -2.09 20.82
C GLN A 134 -4.63 -2.12 22.35
N ALA A 135 -5.71 -1.52 22.83
CA ALA A 135 -6.05 -1.44 24.26
C ALA A 135 -7.22 -2.36 24.59
N GLU A 136 -7.30 -2.77 25.87
CA GLU A 136 -8.48 -3.44 26.39
C GLU A 136 -9.72 -2.54 26.22
N GLY A 137 -10.83 -3.12 25.80
CA GLY A 137 -12.05 -2.39 25.46
C GLY A 137 -12.16 -2.03 23.97
N VAL A 138 -11.10 -2.18 23.16
CA VAL A 138 -11.20 -2.07 21.68
C VAL A 138 -11.44 -3.46 21.10
N HIS A 139 -12.59 -3.66 20.47
CA HIS A 139 -12.94 -4.95 19.88
C HIS A 139 -12.28 -5.16 18.53
N ARG A 140 -12.31 -4.15 17.67
CA ARG A 140 -11.60 -4.13 16.40
C ARG A 140 -11.27 -2.71 15.97
N ALA A 141 -10.18 -2.54 15.24
CA ALA A 141 -9.82 -1.28 14.62
C ALA A 141 -9.07 -1.54 13.30
N TRP A 142 -9.21 -0.59 12.37
CA TRP A 142 -8.45 -0.59 11.13
C TRP A 142 -8.01 0.83 10.79
N ILE A 143 -6.79 0.93 10.31
CA ILE A 143 -6.18 2.17 9.84
C ILE A 143 -5.86 1.97 8.36
N ASN A 144 -6.58 2.66 7.48
CA ASN A 144 -6.36 2.61 6.04
C ASN A 144 -5.61 3.87 5.58
N ASN A 145 -4.43 3.70 5.03
CA ASN A 145 -3.61 4.76 4.47
C ASN A 145 -3.47 4.56 2.94
N GLY A 146 -4.45 5.07 2.19
CA GLY A 146 -4.42 4.99 0.74
C GLY A 146 -4.50 3.57 0.15
N GLY A 147 -5.10 2.63 0.86
CA GLY A 147 -5.23 1.22 0.47
C GLY A 147 -4.42 0.25 1.33
N ASP A 148 -3.46 0.76 2.12
CA ASP A 148 -2.64 -0.07 3.01
C ASP A 148 -3.22 -0.03 4.42
N ILE A 149 -3.64 -1.19 4.92
CA ILE A 149 -4.50 -1.32 6.10
C ILE A 149 -3.76 -2.05 7.20
N ALA A 150 -3.67 -1.43 8.37
CA ALA A 150 -3.28 -2.08 9.62
C ALA A 150 -4.54 -2.43 10.42
N ILE A 151 -4.58 -3.64 11.02
CA ILE A 151 -5.78 -4.22 11.63
C ILE A 151 -5.48 -4.66 13.06
N HIS A 152 -6.37 -4.28 13.98
CA HIS A 152 -6.45 -4.84 15.33
C HIS A 152 -7.75 -5.63 15.48
N LEU A 153 -7.66 -6.83 16.06
CA LEU A 153 -8.78 -7.70 16.38
C LEU A 153 -8.60 -8.24 17.82
N ALA A 154 -9.55 -7.98 18.66
CA ALA A 154 -9.65 -8.67 19.96
C ALA A 154 -10.07 -10.14 19.75
N THR A 155 -10.03 -10.93 20.81
CA THR A 155 -10.48 -12.34 20.78
C THR A 155 -11.87 -12.45 20.19
N ASP A 156 -12.08 -13.44 19.33
CA ASP A 156 -13.31 -13.75 18.61
C ASP A 156 -13.79 -12.68 17.60
N ALA A 157 -13.03 -11.60 17.44
CA ALA A 157 -13.34 -10.61 16.42
C ALA A 157 -12.86 -11.03 15.02
N SER A 158 -13.55 -10.54 14.00
CA SER A 158 -13.14 -10.70 12.61
C SER A 158 -13.39 -9.43 11.80
N VAL A 159 -12.73 -9.34 10.64
CA VAL A 159 -12.95 -8.29 9.65
C VAL A 159 -12.94 -8.91 8.27
N ARG A 160 -13.83 -8.43 7.39
CA ARG A 160 -13.84 -8.83 5.98
C ARG A 160 -13.14 -7.75 5.17
N VAL A 161 -12.22 -8.19 4.33
CA VAL A 161 -11.47 -7.35 3.39
C VAL A 161 -11.81 -7.83 1.98
N GLY A 162 -12.42 -6.95 1.21
CA GLY A 162 -12.70 -7.19 -0.19
C GLY A 162 -11.62 -6.59 -1.08
N TRP A 163 -11.39 -7.15 -2.26
CA TRP A 163 -10.62 -6.50 -3.31
C TRP A 163 -11.48 -6.29 -4.56
N TYR A 164 -11.11 -5.25 -5.29
CA TYR A 164 -11.79 -4.84 -6.51
C TYR A 164 -10.76 -4.66 -7.63
N SER A 165 -10.93 -5.40 -8.72
CA SER A 165 -9.92 -5.47 -9.77
C SER A 165 -9.97 -4.31 -10.75
N ASN A 166 -11.11 -3.62 -10.89
CA ASN A 166 -11.30 -2.62 -11.91
C ASN A 166 -11.96 -1.34 -11.38
N LEU A 167 -11.15 -0.43 -10.87
CA LEU A 167 -11.60 0.88 -10.39
C LEU A 167 -12.29 1.73 -11.47
N GLU A 168 -12.06 1.47 -12.77
CA GLU A 168 -12.75 2.19 -13.86
C GLU A 168 -14.23 1.80 -13.99
N ARG A 169 -14.62 0.64 -13.46
CA ARG A 169 -16.03 0.21 -13.38
C ARG A 169 -16.76 0.81 -12.18
N PHE A 170 -16.02 1.52 -11.32
CA PHE A 170 -16.61 2.15 -10.15
C PHE A 170 -17.46 3.35 -10.61
N ASN A 171 -18.78 3.25 -10.47
CA ASN A 171 -19.72 4.29 -10.83
C ASN A 171 -20.69 4.60 -9.66
N GLY A 172 -21.41 5.72 -9.77
CA GLY A 172 -22.33 6.17 -8.74
C GLY A 172 -23.49 5.18 -8.45
N GLU A 173 -23.84 4.30 -9.40
CA GLU A 173 -24.85 3.25 -9.19
C GLU A 173 -24.37 2.14 -8.26
N GLN A 174 -23.07 1.78 -8.35
CA GLN A 174 -22.47 0.79 -7.45
C GLN A 174 -22.34 1.32 -6.01
N LEU A 175 -22.18 2.63 -5.82
CA LEU A 175 -22.23 3.26 -4.50
C LEU A 175 -23.62 3.13 -3.85
N GLN A 176 -24.69 3.18 -4.64
CA GLN A 176 -26.06 3.07 -4.16
C GLN A 176 -26.54 1.62 -4.01
N ASN A 177 -26.10 0.73 -4.90
CA ASN A 177 -26.57 -0.66 -4.99
C ASN A 177 -25.64 -1.70 -4.34
N GLY A 178 -24.52 -1.24 -3.76
CA GLY A 178 -23.46 -2.09 -3.20
C GLY A 178 -22.36 -2.41 -4.22
N ILE A 179 -21.11 -2.46 -3.75
CA ILE A 179 -19.93 -2.76 -4.58
C ILE A 179 -19.87 -4.27 -4.80
N SER A 180 -19.91 -4.70 -6.07
CA SER A 180 -19.61 -6.10 -6.41
C SER A 180 -18.11 -6.33 -6.34
N LEU A 181 -17.65 -6.99 -5.29
CA LEU A 181 -16.24 -7.33 -5.08
C LEU A 181 -15.84 -8.53 -5.96
N ASP A 182 -14.61 -8.54 -6.45
CA ASP A 182 -14.06 -9.68 -7.21
C ASP A 182 -13.66 -10.84 -6.29
N GLY A 183 -13.48 -10.56 -5.01
CA GLY A 183 -13.25 -11.54 -3.96
C GLY A 183 -13.14 -10.89 -2.58
N GLN A 184 -13.12 -11.73 -1.55
CA GLN A 184 -12.98 -11.27 -0.17
C GLN A 184 -12.19 -12.28 0.67
N TRP A 185 -11.54 -11.77 1.72
CA TRP A 185 -10.98 -12.57 2.81
C TRP A 185 -11.68 -12.23 4.12
N GLU A 186 -11.94 -13.23 4.93
CA GLU A 186 -12.24 -13.02 6.33
C GLU A 186 -10.96 -13.19 7.15
N ILE A 187 -10.56 -12.13 7.83
CA ILE A 187 -9.42 -12.12 8.75
C ILE A 187 -9.96 -12.25 10.16
N ARG A 188 -9.62 -13.33 10.84
CA ARG A 188 -10.07 -13.65 12.19
C ARG A 188 -8.96 -13.37 13.21
N SER A 189 -9.36 -13.22 14.48
CA SER A 189 -8.41 -12.96 15.57
C SER A 189 -7.38 -14.09 15.78
N ASP A 190 -7.72 -15.33 15.44
CA ASP A 190 -6.82 -16.51 15.49
C ASP A 190 -5.84 -16.58 14.30
N SER A 191 -6.07 -15.79 13.25
CA SER A 191 -5.13 -15.63 12.13
C SER A 191 -3.97 -14.69 12.52
N PRO A 192 -2.75 -14.93 12.03
CA PRO A 192 -1.62 -14.03 12.25
C PRO A 192 -1.71 -12.73 11.40
N VAL A 193 -2.63 -12.66 10.45
CA VAL A 193 -2.76 -11.52 9.52
C VAL A 193 -3.23 -10.27 10.27
N ARG A 194 -2.45 -9.19 10.16
CA ARG A 194 -2.77 -7.87 10.71
C ARG A 194 -2.48 -6.74 9.72
N GLY A 195 -2.09 -7.08 8.51
CA GLY A 195 -1.83 -6.13 7.45
C GLY A 195 -2.39 -6.56 6.11
N VAL A 196 -2.93 -5.59 5.38
CA VAL A 196 -3.36 -5.72 3.97
C VAL A 196 -2.78 -4.54 3.22
N ALA A 197 -2.27 -4.78 2.03
CA ALA A 197 -1.76 -3.71 1.19
C ALA A 197 -2.03 -3.99 -0.28
N THR A 198 -2.17 -2.92 -1.08
CA THR A 198 -2.41 -3.03 -2.51
C THR A 198 -1.45 -2.16 -3.29
N SER A 199 -0.75 -2.74 -4.26
CA SER A 199 0.15 -2.07 -5.20
C SER A 199 -0.23 -2.42 -6.65
N GLY A 200 0.20 -1.58 -7.61
CA GLY A 200 -0.04 -1.77 -9.04
C GLY A 200 0.32 -0.51 -9.83
N TRP A 201 0.40 -0.61 -11.17
CA TRP A 201 0.82 0.51 -12.00
C TRP A 201 -0.23 1.64 -12.09
N ARG A 202 -1.51 1.33 -11.82
CA ARG A 202 -2.60 2.32 -11.75
C ARG A 202 -2.71 3.03 -10.40
N GLY A 203 -1.89 2.63 -9.43
CA GLY A 203 -1.88 3.20 -8.08
C GLY A 203 -1.18 4.57 -8.01
N ARG A 204 -1.14 5.14 -6.80
CA ARG A 204 -0.44 6.42 -6.54
C ARG A 204 1.08 6.29 -6.55
N SER A 205 1.61 5.11 -6.30
CA SER A 205 3.03 4.77 -6.35
C SER A 205 3.41 4.20 -7.71
N PHE A 206 4.63 4.45 -8.15
CA PHE A 206 5.14 3.86 -9.38
C PHE A 206 5.32 2.36 -9.27
N SER A 207 5.08 1.65 -10.38
CA SER A 207 5.37 0.23 -10.54
C SER A 207 6.29 0.00 -11.74
N LEU A 208 7.16 -0.99 -11.61
CA LEU A 208 7.99 -1.50 -12.72
C LEU A 208 7.24 -2.58 -13.52
N GLY A 209 6.19 -3.14 -12.93
CA GLY A 209 5.34 -4.17 -13.50
C GLY A 209 4.10 -3.61 -14.20
N ILE A 210 3.25 -4.53 -14.65
CA ILE A 210 2.01 -4.23 -15.37
C ILE A 210 0.75 -4.71 -14.65
N ALA A 211 0.87 -5.12 -13.38
CA ALA A 211 -0.31 -5.50 -12.59
C ALA A 211 -1.22 -4.29 -12.39
N ASP A 212 -2.50 -4.43 -12.69
CA ASP A 212 -3.49 -3.41 -12.34
C ASP A 212 -3.60 -3.27 -10.82
N SER A 213 -3.65 -4.42 -10.12
CA SER A 213 -3.56 -4.47 -8.67
C SER A 213 -2.95 -5.79 -8.18
N VAL A 214 -2.23 -5.71 -7.07
CA VAL A 214 -1.77 -6.85 -6.27
C VAL A 214 -2.11 -6.56 -4.83
N THR A 215 -3.04 -7.31 -4.26
CA THR A 215 -3.42 -7.20 -2.84
C THR A 215 -2.77 -8.33 -2.05
N VAL A 216 -2.11 -7.99 -0.96
CA VAL A 216 -1.34 -8.91 -0.11
C VAL A 216 -1.84 -8.87 1.31
N LEU A 217 -1.93 -10.04 1.94
CA LEU A 217 -2.14 -10.22 3.37
C LEU A 217 -0.84 -10.67 4.04
N ALA A 218 -0.45 -9.99 5.12
CA ALA A 218 0.74 -10.34 5.90
C ALA A 218 0.52 -10.09 7.40
N ASN A 219 1.52 -10.48 8.21
CA ASN A 219 1.44 -10.33 9.66
C ASN A 219 1.40 -8.87 10.11
N THR A 220 1.93 -7.95 9.29
CA THR A 220 1.88 -6.51 9.55
C THR A 220 1.60 -5.72 8.27
N ALA A 221 1.07 -4.49 8.40
CA ALA A 221 0.79 -3.64 7.25
C ALA A 221 2.07 -3.24 6.50
N ALA A 222 3.16 -2.97 7.20
CA ALA A 222 4.45 -2.67 6.57
C ALA A 222 4.98 -3.83 5.72
N GLN A 223 4.85 -5.09 6.21
CA GLN A 223 5.23 -6.27 5.45
C GLN A 223 4.34 -6.48 4.23
N ALA A 224 3.03 -6.27 4.38
CA ALA A 224 2.09 -6.37 3.27
C ALA A 224 2.41 -5.36 2.17
N ASP A 225 2.71 -4.10 2.52
CA ASP A 225 3.03 -2.99 1.61
C ASP A 225 4.31 -3.29 0.80
N ALA A 226 5.42 -3.63 1.48
CA ALA A 226 6.65 -4.04 0.82
C ALA A 226 6.45 -5.23 -0.13
N ALA A 227 5.72 -6.28 0.31
CA ALA A 227 5.45 -7.47 -0.48
C ALA A 227 4.56 -7.18 -1.69
N ALA A 228 3.52 -6.33 -1.53
CA ALA A 228 2.65 -5.94 -2.62
C ALA A 228 3.42 -5.23 -3.73
N THR A 229 4.33 -4.31 -3.37
CA THR A 229 5.23 -3.64 -4.32
C THR A 229 6.12 -4.64 -5.06
N VAL A 230 6.73 -5.59 -4.35
CA VAL A 230 7.62 -6.61 -4.94
C VAL A 230 6.86 -7.52 -5.91
N ILE A 231 5.70 -8.01 -5.52
CA ILE A 231 4.90 -8.90 -6.36
C ILE A 231 4.33 -8.14 -7.56
N ALA A 232 3.86 -6.89 -7.38
CA ALA A 232 3.37 -6.05 -8.47
C ALA A 232 4.46 -5.82 -9.54
N ASN A 233 5.69 -5.58 -9.13
CA ASN A 233 6.84 -5.44 -10.03
C ASN A 233 7.18 -6.76 -10.76
N ALA A 234 6.93 -7.91 -10.14
CA ALA A 234 7.16 -9.23 -10.73
C ALA A 234 6.09 -9.62 -11.78
N VAL A 235 4.88 -9.06 -11.70
CA VAL A 235 3.87 -9.17 -12.76
C VAL A 235 4.33 -8.35 -13.95
N ASN A 236 5.20 -8.92 -14.78
CA ASN A 236 5.88 -8.14 -15.81
C ASN A 236 6.27 -8.98 -17.02
N ILE A 237 6.28 -8.33 -18.19
CA ILE A 237 6.80 -8.86 -19.46
C ILE A 237 7.56 -7.77 -20.21
N ASN A 238 8.44 -8.17 -21.11
CA ASN A 238 9.07 -7.26 -22.05
C ASN A 238 8.24 -7.24 -23.35
N ASP A 239 7.49 -6.17 -23.59
CA ASP A 239 6.69 -5.95 -24.78
C ASP A 239 6.75 -4.48 -25.18
N ALA A 240 6.97 -4.18 -26.47
CA ALA A 240 7.17 -2.84 -26.98
C ALA A 240 5.90 -1.94 -26.88
N ARG A 241 4.74 -2.52 -26.68
CA ARG A 241 3.48 -1.79 -26.51
C ARG A 241 3.36 -1.16 -25.12
N ILE A 242 4.05 -1.70 -24.11
CA ILE A 242 4.03 -1.16 -22.76
C ILE A 242 4.86 0.10 -22.72
N VAL A 243 4.24 1.21 -22.35
CA VAL A 243 4.93 2.51 -22.26
C VAL A 243 5.60 2.63 -20.91
N ARG A 244 6.92 2.83 -20.93
CA ARG A 244 7.71 3.08 -19.73
C ARG A 244 8.49 4.39 -19.90
N ARG A 245 8.62 5.15 -18.80
CA ARG A 245 9.39 6.39 -18.76
C ARG A 245 10.27 6.42 -17.52
N PRO A 246 11.39 7.17 -17.53
CA PRO A 246 12.12 7.49 -16.33
C PRO A 246 11.21 8.11 -15.27
N ALA A 247 11.27 7.63 -14.03
CA ALA A 247 10.39 8.09 -12.96
C ALA A 247 10.50 9.61 -12.73
N CYS A 248 11.72 10.18 -12.85
CA CYS A 248 11.95 11.62 -12.75
C CYS A 248 11.30 12.46 -13.86
N GLU A 249 10.90 11.85 -14.99
CA GLU A 249 10.16 12.54 -16.07
C GLU A 249 8.64 12.47 -15.86
N VAL A 250 8.17 11.54 -15.02
CA VAL A 250 6.73 11.35 -14.74
C VAL A 250 6.32 12.15 -13.51
N LYS A 251 7.17 12.19 -12.49
CA LYS A 251 6.93 12.94 -11.26
C LYS A 251 8.24 13.52 -10.76
N ASP A 252 8.25 14.83 -10.59
CA ASP A 252 9.36 15.51 -9.97
C ASP A 252 9.60 14.93 -8.56
N ASP A 253 10.88 14.86 -8.18
CA ASP A 253 11.27 14.40 -6.84
C ASP A 253 10.94 12.92 -6.53
N SER A 254 10.96 12.04 -7.56
CA SER A 254 10.84 10.59 -7.38
C SER A 254 12.12 9.98 -6.80
N ASP A 255 11.97 9.03 -5.85
CA ASP A 255 13.07 8.22 -5.31
C ASP A 255 13.62 7.20 -6.33
N LEU A 256 12.90 6.93 -7.40
CA LEU A 256 13.30 5.99 -8.45
C LEU A 256 14.20 6.61 -9.52
N GLY A 257 14.39 7.94 -9.53
CA GLY A 257 15.31 8.63 -10.44
C GLY A 257 15.07 8.28 -11.91
N THR A 258 16.10 7.76 -12.60
CA THR A 258 16.01 7.34 -14.02
C THR A 258 15.47 5.92 -14.23
N THR A 259 15.04 5.22 -13.18
CA THR A 259 14.41 3.90 -13.29
C THR A 259 13.15 4.00 -14.14
N LEU A 260 13.03 3.10 -15.13
CA LEU A 260 11.87 3.06 -16.00
C LEU A 260 10.65 2.52 -15.22
N VAL A 261 9.60 3.32 -15.12
CA VAL A 261 8.33 2.97 -14.51
C VAL A 261 7.24 2.83 -15.56
N THR A 262 6.28 1.97 -15.32
CA THR A 262 5.13 1.77 -16.20
C THR A 262 4.19 2.96 -16.11
N VAL A 263 3.86 3.55 -17.27
CA VAL A 263 2.95 4.70 -17.37
C VAL A 263 1.70 4.39 -18.20
N ASP A 264 1.76 3.38 -19.06
CA ASP A 264 0.61 2.90 -19.81
C ASP A 264 0.76 1.44 -20.22
N VAL A 265 -0.34 0.70 -20.13
CA VAL A 265 -0.43 -0.71 -20.52
C VAL A 265 -1.67 -0.88 -21.42
N PRO A 266 -1.51 -0.86 -22.73
CA PRO A 266 -2.63 -1.08 -23.64
C PRO A 266 -3.15 -2.53 -23.55
N PRO A 267 -4.31 -2.86 -24.14
CA PRO A 267 -4.79 -4.22 -24.21
C PRO A 267 -3.73 -5.16 -24.82
N LEU A 268 -3.40 -6.21 -24.08
CA LEU A 268 -2.39 -7.20 -24.46
C LEU A 268 -3.06 -8.55 -24.80
N PRO A 269 -2.45 -9.37 -25.65
CA PRO A 269 -2.89 -10.75 -25.87
C PRO A 269 -2.94 -11.55 -24.56
N SER A 270 -3.96 -12.39 -24.41
CA SER A 270 -4.20 -13.20 -23.20
C SER A 270 -2.98 -14.04 -22.77
N GLU A 271 -2.24 -14.57 -23.72
CA GLU A 271 -1.02 -15.35 -23.44
C GLU A 271 0.08 -14.51 -22.76
N LEU A 272 0.21 -13.26 -23.15
CA LEU A 272 1.19 -12.36 -22.54
C LEU A 272 0.77 -11.94 -21.12
N ILE A 273 -0.53 -11.67 -20.93
CA ILE A 273 -1.10 -11.38 -19.62
C ILE A 273 -0.90 -12.59 -18.69
N GLN A 274 -1.24 -13.79 -19.18
CA GLN A 274 -1.05 -15.03 -18.41
C GLN A 274 0.41 -15.24 -18.00
N ARG A 275 1.36 -15.00 -18.91
CA ARG A 275 2.79 -15.08 -18.61
C ARG A 275 3.23 -14.07 -17.57
N ALA A 276 2.74 -12.82 -17.64
CA ALA A 276 3.04 -11.77 -16.67
C ALA A 276 2.51 -12.14 -15.28
N VAL A 277 1.22 -12.49 -15.19
CA VAL A 277 0.58 -12.84 -13.91
C VAL A 277 1.19 -14.10 -13.31
N SER A 278 1.53 -15.11 -14.14
CA SER A 278 2.21 -16.34 -13.67
C SER A 278 3.57 -16.05 -13.04
N ARG A 279 4.34 -15.06 -13.53
CA ARG A 279 5.60 -14.63 -12.90
C ARG A 279 5.35 -13.99 -11.53
N GLY A 280 4.37 -13.10 -11.44
CA GLY A 280 3.95 -12.51 -10.17
C GLY A 280 3.48 -13.56 -9.17
N LEU A 281 2.67 -14.53 -9.63
CA LEU A 281 2.19 -15.63 -8.79
C LEU A 281 3.35 -16.49 -8.27
N ALA A 282 4.32 -16.84 -9.11
CA ALA A 282 5.51 -17.57 -8.69
C ALA A 282 6.31 -16.80 -7.62
N CYS A 283 6.43 -15.47 -7.77
CA CYS A 283 7.00 -14.61 -6.75
C CYS A 283 6.19 -14.69 -5.44
N ALA A 284 4.87 -14.50 -5.50
CA ALA A 284 3.99 -14.54 -4.34
C ALA A 284 4.05 -15.89 -3.60
N LEU A 285 4.03 -17.01 -4.33
CA LEU A 285 4.17 -18.35 -3.76
C LEU A 285 5.52 -18.55 -3.07
N THR A 286 6.60 -17.99 -3.64
CA THR A 286 7.94 -18.03 -3.03
C THR A 286 7.95 -17.24 -1.71
N LEU A 287 7.34 -16.04 -1.68
CA LEU A 287 7.25 -15.21 -0.47
C LEU A 287 6.39 -15.89 0.59
N ARG A 288 5.29 -16.52 0.19
CA ARG A 288 4.43 -17.30 1.10
C ARG A 288 5.19 -18.48 1.71
N ALA A 289 5.94 -19.23 0.90
CA ALA A 289 6.75 -20.35 1.38
C ALA A 289 7.84 -19.90 2.39
N LYS A 290 8.32 -18.65 2.28
CA LYS A 290 9.24 -18.04 3.25
C LYS A 290 8.53 -17.45 4.49
N GLY A 291 7.21 -17.49 4.57
CA GLY A 291 6.43 -16.92 5.67
C GLY A 291 6.38 -15.39 5.67
N LEU A 292 6.74 -14.73 4.55
CA LEU A 292 6.75 -13.27 4.43
C LEU A 292 5.34 -12.71 4.15
N ILE A 293 4.48 -13.52 3.54
CA ILE A 293 3.06 -13.21 3.30
C ILE A 293 2.18 -14.40 3.67
N SER A 294 0.92 -14.13 3.94
CA SER A 294 -0.10 -15.17 4.17
C SER A 294 -0.83 -15.52 2.88
N SER A 295 -1.24 -14.50 2.10
CA SER A 295 -1.96 -14.67 0.85
C SER A 295 -1.74 -13.47 -0.08
N ALA A 296 -1.99 -13.67 -1.39
CA ALA A 296 -2.00 -12.61 -2.38
C ALA A 296 -3.03 -12.86 -3.48
N ALA A 297 -3.67 -11.77 -3.96
CA ALA A 297 -4.47 -11.74 -5.18
C ALA A 297 -3.81 -10.80 -6.18
N LEU A 298 -3.65 -11.25 -7.42
CA LEU A 298 -2.99 -10.55 -8.50
C LEU A 298 -3.96 -10.34 -9.65
N VAL A 299 -4.10 -9.11 -10.10
CA VAL A 299 -4.97 -8.76 -11.22
C VAL A 299 -4.16 -8.04 -12.30
N CYS A 300 -4.31 -8.48 -13.53
CA CYS A 300 -3.80 -7.79 -14.71
C CYS A 300 -4.84 -7.90 -15.82
N GLN A 301 -5.39 -6.78 -16.24
CA GLN A 301 -6.51 -6.68 -17.18
C GLN A 301 -7.69 -7.58 -16.73
N ASN A 302 -8.03 -8.61 -17.49
CA ASN A 302 -9.17 -9.48 -17.20
C ASN A 302 -8.76 -10.80 -16.49
N LEU A 303 -7.50 -10.95 -16.09
CA LEU A 303 -6.99 -12.14 -15.42
C LEU A 303 -6.73 -11.86 -13.95
N CYS A 304 -7.37 -12.65 -13.08
CA CYS A 304 -7.11 -12.70 -11.64
C CYS A 304 -6.51 -14.06 -11.27
N MET A 305 -5.43 -14.06 -10.51
CA MET A 305 -4.85 -15.24 -9.89
C MET A 305 -4.60 -14.99 -8.41
N THR A 306 -4.73 -16.04 -7.58
CA THR A 306 -4.48 -15.97 -6.14
C THR A 306 -3.55 -17.07 -5.69
N THR A 307 -2.87 -16.85 -4.55
CA THR A 307 -2.08 -17.90 -3.90
C THR A 307 -2.94 -18.94 -3.18
N ASP A 308 -4.23 -18.66 -2.98
CA ASP A 308 -5.18 -19.55 -2.33
C ASP A 308 -5.92 -20.41 -3.34
N ALA A 309 -6.07 -21.71 -3.03
CA ALA A 309 -6.66 -22.67 -3.95
C ALA A 309 -8.20 -22.55 -4.09
N VAL A 310 -8.87 -21.76 -3.22
CA VAL A 310 -10.32 -21.65 -3.18
C VAL A 310 -10.75 -20.20 -2.95
N LEU A 311 -11.27 -19.58 -4.00
CA LEU A 311 -12.09 -18.37 -3.90
C LEU A 311 -13.54 -18.81 -3.68
N GLN A 312 -14.15 -18.46 -2.55
CA GLN A 312 -15.59 -18.61 -2.39
C GLN A 312 -16.29 -17.46 -3.11
N PRO A 313 -17.22 -17.71 -4.04
CA PRO A 313 -18.06 -16.66 -4.60
C PRO A 313 -18.94 -16.06 -3.50
N ILE A 314 -19.08 -14.74 -3.52
CA ILE A 314 -19.85 -14.01 -2.52
C ILE A 314 -21.34 -14.20 -2.84
N LEU A 315 -22.10 -14.78 -1.93
CA LEU A 315 -23.55 -14.96 -2.04
C LEU A 315 -24.36 -14.16 -1.00
N ASP A 316 -23.77 -13.23 -0.24
CA ASP A 316 -24.52 -12.53 0.82
C ASP A 316 -24.26 -11.01 0.83
N ASN A 317 -25.38 -10.25 0.79
CA ASN A 317 -25.44 -8.79 0.60
C ASN A 317 -25.40 -7.95 1.89
N SER A 318 -24.99 -8.49 3.05
CA SER A 318 -24.94 -7.74 4.31
C SER A 318 -23.52 -7.41 4.73
N LEU A 319 -22.91 -6.38 4.13
CA LEU A 319 -21.49 -6.05 4.33
C LEU A 319 -21.27 -4.67 4.93
N THR A 320 -20.60 -4.64 6.09
CA THR A 320 -19.79 -3.48 6.50
C THR A 320 -18.46 -3.58 5.74
N VAL A 321 -18.33 -2.88 4.65
CA VAL A 321 -17.14 -2.93 3.79
C VAL A 321 -16.11 -1.95 4.31
N ALA A 322 -14.95 -2.46 4.76
CA ALA A 322 -13.72 -1.68 4.73
C ALA A 322 -13.26 -1.66 3.27
N ALA A 323 -13.77 -0.73 2.47
CA ALA A 323 -13.41 -0.65 1.07
C ALA A 323 -11.93 -0.25 0.96
N CYS A 324 -11.12 -1.10 0.34
CA CYS A 324 -9.81 -0.77 -0.17
C CYS A 324 -10.01 -0.03 -1.51
N GLY A 325 -10.50 1.20 -1.43
CA GLY A 325 -10.70 2.08 -2.57
C GLY A 325 -10.68 3.52 -2.08
N THR A 326 -9.93 4.36 -2.76
CA THR A 326 -9.96 5.81 -2.56
C THR A 326 -11.36 6.32 -2.85
N GLU A 327 -12.17 6.62 -1.81
CA GLU A 327 -13.30 7.50 -1.99
C GLU A 327 -12.77 8.90 -2.29
N TYR A 328 -12.91 9.32 -3.55
CA TYR A 328 -12.85 10.73 -3.90
C TYR A 328 -14.15 11.38 -3.38
N ALA A 329 -14.00 12.37 -2.48
CA ALA A 329 -15.01 13.39 -2.26
C ALA A 329 -14.76 14.51 -3.26
#